data_0225008da6c3dd4bd5510b64c2dc92ea
#
_entry.id   0225008da6c3dd4bd5510b64c2dc92ea
#
_cell.length_a   1.000
_cell.length_b   1.000
_cell.length_c   1.000
_cell.angle_alpha   90.00
_cell.angle_beta   90.00
_cell.angle_gamma   90.00
#
_symmetry.space_group_name_H-M   'P 1'
#
loop_
_entity.id
_entity.type
_entity.pdbx_description
1 polymer ?
#
loop_
_entity_poly.entity_id
_entity_poly.type
_entity_poly.pdbx_seq_one_letter_code
_entity_poly.pdbx_strand_id
1 'polypeptide(L)'
;MDVRTRILEAAADLLAHSAEADFSTRAVCEAAGVGAPALYRQFGDKEGLLAAVVDLGFEKYLAGKRAAEPSDDPVRDLRDGWDNHVAFAVGNPNHYRLMYSGLSTPPGAAAEAHGLLLAVLERCAAAGRLKVPPPLAAQMVMAANAGVALSMITRPELYPDPGFSVRVRESVLSGVLADASPEPGDLAVTATTLAARLPETVPGELTAAEVTVLREWLVRLSLHSGR
;
A
#
# COMPACT_ATOMS: atom_id res chain seq x y z
N MET A 1 -2.04 -6.24 -31.06
CA MET A 1 -2.38 -6.68 -29.69
C MET A 1 -2.48 -8.21 -29.71
N ASP A 2 -1.80 -8.88 -28.79
CA ASP A 2 -1.83 -10.34 -28.75
C ASP A 2 -3.14 -10.88 -28.15
N VAL A 3 -3.37 -12.19 -28.29
CA VAL A 3 -4.60 -12.85 -27.83
C VAL A 3 -4.74 -12.78 -26.31
N ARG A 4 -3.62 -12.92 -25.56
CA ARG A 4 -3.61 -12.85 -24.11
C ARG A 4 -4.05 -11.48 -23.60
N THR A 5 -3.50 -10.41 -24.17
CA THR A 5 -3.84 -9.02 -23.82
C THR A 5 -5.31 -8.72 -24.11
N ARG A 6 -5.85 -9.13 -25.26
CA ARG A 6 -7.28 -8.91 -25.58
C ARG A 6 -8.21 -9.60 -24.60
N ILE A 7 -7.91 -10.85 -24.21
CA ILE A 7 -8.72 -11.58 -23.21
C ILE A 7 -8.65 -10.88 -21.86
N LEU A 8 -7.45 -10.45 -21.44
CA LEU A 8 -7.24 -9.79 -20.15
C LEU A 8 -7.96 -8.44 -20.07
N GLU A 9 -7.87 -7.62 -21.10
CA GLU A 9 -8.58 -6.34 -21.18
C GLU A 9 -10.10 -6.53 -21.16
N ALA A 10 -10.63 -7.48 -21.98
CA ALA A 10 -12.05 -7.79 -21.98
C ALA A 10 -12.56 -8.27 -20.60
N ALA A 11 -11.77 -9.11 -19.91
CA ALA A 11 -12.10 -9.56 -18.57
C ALA A 11 -12.07 -8.41 -17.56
N ALA A 12 -11.08 -7.52 -17.64
CA ALA A 12 -10.98 -6.35 -16.77
C ALA A 12 -12.15 -5.37 -16.97
N ASP A 13 -12.56 -5.14 -18.22
CA ASP A 13 -13.69 -4.28 -18.54
C ASP A 13 -15.01 -4.86 -18.05
N LEU A 14 -15.25 -6.16 -18.25
CA LEU A 14 -16.43 -6.84 -17.73
C LEU A 14 -16.48 -6.81 -16.22
N LEU A 15 -15.35 -7.02 -15.56
CA LEU A 15 -15.22 -6.92 -14.09
C LEU A 15 -15.58 -5.52 -13.61
N ALA A 16 -15.05 -4.47 -14.25
CA ALA A 16 -15.27 -3.09 -13.85
C ALA A 16 -16.77 -2.72 -13.84
N HIS A 17 -17.56 -3.30 -14.75
CA HIS A 17 -18.99 -3.05 -14.90
C HIS A 17 -19.88 -4.09 -14.21
N SER A 18 -19.30 -5.10 -13.55
CA SER A 18 -20.04 -6.16 -12.86
C SER A 18 -20.59 -5.68 -11.52
N ALA A 19 -21.87 -5.96 -11.23
CA ALA A 19 -22.45 -5.71 -9.91
C ALA A 19 -21.90 -6.67 -8.82
N GLU A 20 -21.52 -7.89 -9.21
CA GLU A 20 -21.09 -8.97 -8.32
C GLU A 20 -19.56 -9.09 -8.19
N ALA A 21 -18.79 -8.20 -8.85
CA ALA A 21 -17.34 -8.29 -8.98
C ALA A 21 -16.85 -9.64 -9.54
N ASP A 22 -17.61 -10.18 -10.52
CA ASP A 22 -17.33 -11.43 -11.23
C ASP A 22 -17.69 -11.31 -12.72
N PHE A 23 -17.24 -12.27 -13.52
CA PHE A 23 -17.58 -12.38 -14.96
C PHE A 23 -17.69 -13.85 -15.38
N SER A 24 -18.43 -14.12 -16.47
CA SER A 24 -18.42 -15.44 -17.10
C SER A 24 -17.32 -15.54 -18.16
N THR A 25 -16.62 -16.68 -18.23
CA THR A 25 -15.62 -16.94 -19.29
C THR A 25 -16.20 -16.88 -20.68
N ARG A 26 -17.50 -17.20 -20.85
CA ARG A 26 -18.23 -17.05 -22.10
C ARG A 26 -18.32 -15.58 -22.53
N ALA A 27 -18.74 -14.69 -21.61
CA ALA A 27 -18.81 -13.24 -21.91
C ALA A 27 -17.44 -12.67 -22.26
N VAL A 28 -16.38 -13.11 -21.58
CA VAL A 28 -15.01 -12.72 -21.89
C VAL A 28 -14.60 -13.18 -23.30
N CYS A 29 -14.92 -14.42 -23.69
CA CYS A 29 -14.61 -14.93 -25.02
C CYS A 29 -15.34 -14.14 -26.10
N GLU A 30 -16.62 -13.82 -25.89
CA GLU A 30 -17.43 -13.01 -26.80
C GLU A 30 -16.84 -11.59 -26.95
N ALA A 31 -16.52 -10.91 -25.83
CA ALA A 31 -15.96 -9.58 -25.84
C ALA A 31 -14.54 -9.52 -26.46
N ALA A 32 -13.71 -10.53 -26.21
CA ALA A 32 -12.36 -10.61 -26.75
C ALA A 32 -12.30 -11.11 -28.21
N GLY A 33 -13.43 -11.61 -28.78
CA GLY A 33 -13.46 -12.20 -30.11
C GLY A 33 -12.61 -13.46 -30.22
N VAL A 34 -12.66 -14.35 -29.20
CA VAL A 34 -11.87 -15.60 -29.17
C VAL A 34 -12.74 -16.79 -28.78
N GLY A 35 -12.29 -18.00 -29.15
CA GLY A 35 -12.93 -19.23 -28.67
C GLY A 35 -12.44 -19.64 -27.27
N ALA A 36 -13.26 -20.37 -26.53
CA ALA A 36 -12.93 -20.89 -25.19
C ALA A 36 -11.58 -21.66 -25.14
N PRO A 37 -11.19 -22.48 -26.14
CA PRO A 37 -9.89 -23.13 -26.13
C PRO A 37 -8.69 -22.16 -26.10
N ALA A 38 -8.86 -20.95 -26.68
CA ALA A 38 -7.80 -19.94 -26.65
C ALA A 38 -7.66 -19.32 -25.24
N LEU A 39 -8.79 -19.06 -24.55
CA LEU A 39 -8.80 -18.56 -23.18
C LEU A 39 -8.14 -19.57 -22.24
N TYR A 40 -8.57 -20.82 -22.25
CA TYR A 40 -8.02 -21.85 -21.35
C TYR A 40 -6.54 -22.16 -21.61
N ARG A 41 -6.08 -22.06 -22.85
CA ARG A 41 -4.65 -22.21 -23.18
C ARG A 41 -3.81 -21.08 -22.58
N GLN A 42 -4.34 -19.86 -22.44
CA GLN A 42 -3.61 -18.70 -21.93
C GLN A 42 -3.65 -18.59 -20.40
N PHE A 43 -4.72 -19.01 -19.75
CA PHE A 43 -4.98 -18.76 -18.34
C PHE A 43 -5.26 -20.02 -17.51
N GLY A 44 -5.38 -21.19 -18.14
CA GLY A 44 -5.68 -22.46 -17.48
C GLY A 44 -7.18 -22.64 -17.19
N ASP A 45 -7.72 -21.79 -16.35
CA ASP A 45 -9.12 -21.80 -15.91
C ASP A 45 -9.64 -20.38 -15.59
N LYS A 46 -10.84 -20.27 -15.05
CA LYS A 46 -11.42 -18.99 -14.63
C LYS A 46 -10.64 -18.34 -13.50
N GLU A 47 -10.12 -19.14 -12.55
CA GLU A 47 -9.35 -18.63 -11.41
C GLU A 47 -8.01 -18.04 -11.87
N GLY A 48 -7.33 -18.70 -12.82
CA GLY A 48 -6.10 -18.17 -13.43
C GLY A 48 -6.35 -16.87 -14.22
N LEU A 49 -7.51 -16.73 -14.87
CA LEU A 49 -7.89 -15.47 -15.52
C LEU A 49 -8.20 -14.38 -14.47
N LEU A 50 -8.93 -14.70 -13.40
CA LEU A 50 -9.18 -13.76 -12.29
C LEU A 50 -7.87 -13.29 -11.65
N ALA A 51 -6.94 -14.21 -11.38
CA ALA A 51 -5.62 -13.86 -10.86
C ALA A 51 -4.88 -12.88 -11.79
N ALA A 52 -4.88 -13.13 -13.09
CA ALA A 52 -4.25 -12.23 -14.05
C ALA A 52 -4.92 -10.83 -14.12
N VAL A 53 -6.24 -10.74 -13.91
CA VAL A 53 -6.97 -9.46 -13.81
C VAL A 53 -6.59 -8.72 -12.53
N VAL A 54 -6.43 -9.44 -11.41
CA VAL A 54 -5.93 -8.88 -10.14
C VAL A 54 -4.52 -8.32 -10.32
N ASP A 55 -3.63 -9.08 -10.99
CA ASP A 55 -2.26 -8.65 -11.29
C ASP A 55 -2.26 -7.36 -12.12
N LEU A 56 -3.12 -7.26 -13.14
CA LEU A 56 -3.27 -6.05 -13.93
C LEU A 56 -3.74 -4.85 -13.09
N GLY A 57 -4.65 -5.09 -12.15
CA GLY A 57 -5.11 -4.07 -11.20
C GLY A 57 -3.97 -3.57 -10.30
N PHE A 58 -3.16 -4.48 -9.77
CA PHE A 58 -1.98 -4.14 -8.97
C PHE A 58 -0.94 -3.36 -9.80
N GLU A 59 -0.65 -3.76 -11.03
CA GLU A 59 0.28 -3.02 -11.89
C GLU A 59 -0.19 -1.59 -12.16
N LYS A 60 -1.49 -1.38 -12.42
CA LYS A 60 -2.06 -0.03 -12.56
C LYS A 60 -1.89 0.81 -11.29
N TYR A 61 -2.14 0.20 -10.13
CA TYR A 61 -1.97 0.85 -8.83
C TYR A 61 -0.51 1.21 -8.57
N LEU A 62 0.42 0.28 -8.78
CA LEU A 62 1.85 0.49 -8.58
C LEU A 62 2.44 1.49 -9.56
N ALA A 63 1.99 1.49 -10.82
CA ALA A 63 2.44 2.47 -11.81
C ALA A 63 2.18 3.91 -11.34
N GLY A 64 1.00 4.19 -10.77
CA GLY A 64 0.69 5.49 -10.18
C GLY A 64 1.62 5.84 -9.00
N LYS A 65 1.95 4.87 -8.15
CA LYS A 65 2.87 5.08 -7.02
C LYS A 65 4.33 5.29 -7.45
N ARG A 66 4.80 4.52 -8.44
CA ARG A 66 6.17 4.66 -8.98
C ARG A 66 6.37 6.01 -9.68
N ALA A 67 5.32 6.56 -10.28
CA ALA A 67 5.35 7.84 -10.98
C ALA A 67 5.33 9.05 -10.01
N ALA A 68 5.00 8.86 -8.75
CA ALA A 68 4.99 9.92 -7.75
C ALA A 68 6.44 10.30 -7.38
N GLU A 69 6.85 11.51 -7.72
CA GLU A 69 8.16 12.05 -7.32
C GLU A 69 8.14 12.42 -5.84
N PRO A 70 9.16 12.00 -5.06
CA PRO A 70 9.29 12.41 -3.67
C PRO A 70 9.42 13.93 -3.55
N SER A 71 8.63 14.56 -2.69
CA SER A 71 8.76 15.98 -2.37
C SER A 71 9.74 16.21 -1.20
N ASP A 72 10.02 17.48 -0.88
CA ASP A 72 10.83 17.84 0.29
C ASP A 72 10.08 17.62 1.62
N ASP A 73 8.76 17.44 1.58
CA ASP A 73 7.92 17.15 2.75
C ASP A 73 7.42 15.69 2.74
N PRO A 74 8.11 14.78 3.44
CA PRO A 74 7.72 13.37 3.47
C PRO A 74 6.37 13.13 4.20
N VAL A 75 5.93 14.04 5.06
CA VAL A 75 4.62 13.95 5.71
C VAL A 75 3.50 14.27 4.73
N ARG A 76 3.73 15.22 3.83
CA ARG A 76 2.84 15.49 2.71
C ARG A 76 2.77 14.28 1.78
N ASP A 77 3.91 13.71 1.39
CA ASP A 77 3.96 12.52 0.52
C ASP A 77 3.18 11.35 1.14
N LEU A 78 3.24 11.19 2.46
CA LEU A 78 2.47 10.17 3.18
C LEU A 78 0.95 10.41 3.10
N ARG A 79 0.49 11.66 3.22
CA ARG A 79 -0.91 12.03 3.05
C ARG A 79 -1.39 11.83 1.62
N ASP A 80 -0.61 12.28 0.65
CA ASP A 80 -0.89 12.13 -0.77
C ASP A 80 -0.95 10.64 -1.16
N GLY A 81 -0.05 9.82 -0.59
CA GLY A 81 -0.06 8.37 -0.76
C GLY A 81 -1.32 7.68 -0.22
N TRP A 82 -1.85 8.16 0.91
CA TRP A 82 -3.13 7.70 1.45
C TRP A 82 -4.28 8.07 0.53
N ASP A 83 -4.37 9.33 0.12
CA ASP A 83 -5.47 9.82 -0.71
C ASP A 83 -5.48 9.15 -2.09
N ASN A 84 -4.32 8.95 -2.71
CA ASN A 84 -4.17 8.22 -3.96
C ASN A 84 -4.62 6.75 -3.84
N HIS A 85 -4.35 6.10 -2.71
CA HIS A 85 -4.81 4.73 -2.46
C HIS A 85 -6.34 4.65 -2.40
N VAL A 86 -6.98 5.55 -1.64
CA VAL A 86 -8.44 5.59 -1.53
C VAL A 86 -9.08 5.96 -2.87
N ALA A 87 -8.52 6.94 -3.59
CA ALA A 87 -8.99 7.33 -4.92
C ALA A 87 -8.92 6.16 -5.91
N PHE A 88 -7.83 5.37 -5.89
CA PHE A 88 -7.74 4.16 -6.70
C PHE A 88 -8.84 3.14 -6.36
N ALA A 89 -9.07 2.88 -5.07
CA ALA A 89 -10.09 1.94 -4.63
C ALA A 89 -11.51 2.37 -5.06
N VAL A 90 -11.83 3.65 -4.89
CA VAL A 90 -13.14 4.23 -5.27
C VAL A 90 -13.30 4.24 -6.78
N GLY A 91 -12.25 4.54 -7.54
CA GLY A 91 -12.27 4.52 -9.01
C GLY A 91 -12.27 3.11 -9.62
N ASN A 92 -11.85 2.08 -8.85
CA ASN A 92 -11.73 0.70 -9.33
C ASN A 92 -12.30 -0.31 -8.30
N PRO A 93 -13.56 -0.16 -7.85
CA PRO A 93 -14.07 -0.88 -6.68
C PRO A 93 -14.04 -2.40 -6.83
N ASN A 94 -14.34 -2.93 -8.00
CA ASN A 94 -14.36 -4.37 -8.23
C ASN A 94 -12.95 -4.97 -8.30
N HIS A 95 -12.00 -4.29 -8.92
CA HIS A 95 -10.59 -4.68 -8.89
C HIS A 95 -10.07 -4.65 -7.44
N TYR A 96 -10.38 -3.59 -6.69
CA TYR A 96 -9.93 -3.45 -5.32
C TYR A 96 -10.52 -4.54 -4.41
N ARG A 97 -11.81 -4.88 -4.55
CA ARG A 97 -12.42 -6.02 -3.84
C ARG A 97 -11.70 -7.33 -4.11
N LEU A 98 -11.36 -7.61 -5.38
CA LEU A 98 -10.62 -8.82 -5.74
C LEU A 98 -9.21 -8.83 -5.17
N MET A 99 -8.49 -7.69 -5.15
CA MET A 99 -7.16 -7.60 -4.54
C MET A 99 -7.16 -8.03 -3.06
N TYR A 100 -8.28 -7.87 -2.36
CA TYR A 100 -8.43 -8.23 -0.94
C TYR A 100 -9.29 -9.49 -0.70
N SER A 101 -9.74 -10.18 -1.75
CA SER A 101 -10.61 -11.37 -1.62
C SER A 101 -9.87 -12.65 -1.23
N GLY A 102 -8.56 -12.63 -1.09
CA GLY A 102 -7.74 -13.82 -0.85
C GLY A 102 -7.51 -14.69 -2.10
N LEU A 103 -8.07 -14.34 -3.25
CA LEU A 103 -7.75 -14.90 -4.54
C LEU A 103 -6.38 -14.36 -4.97
N SER A 104 -5.33 -15.10 -4.64
CA SER A 104 -3.99 -14.96 -5.24
C SER A 104 -3.52 -13.50 -5.42
N THR A 105 -3.20 -12.82 -4.33
CA THR A 105 -2.37 -11.59 -4.44
C THR A 105 -0.98 -12.03 -4.87
N PRO A 106 -0.41 -11.48 -5.96
CA PRO A 106 0.97 -11.73 -6.28
C PRO A 106 1.83 -11.29 -5.09
N PRO A 107 2.60 -12.19 -4.47
CA PRO A 107 3.41 -11.82 -3.30
C PRO A 107 4.32 -10.62 -3.56
N GLY A 108 4.77 -10.46 -4.81
CA GLY A 108 5.64 -9.37 -5.23
C GLY A 108 4.97 -7.99 -5.23
N ALA A 109 3.75 -7.87 -5.75
CA ALA A 109 3.06 -6.57 -5.85
C ALA A 109 2.67 -6.01 -4.48
N ALA A 110 2.19 -6.86 -3.57
CA ALA A 110 1.90 -6.45 -2.20
C ALA A 110 3.18 -6.04 -1.45
N ALA A 111 4.27 -6.79 -1.63
CA ALA A 111 5.56 -6.47 -1.04
C ALA A 111 6.13 -5.15 -1.60
N GLU A 112 5.97 -4.89 -2.90
CA GLU A 112 6.39 -3.63 -3.51
C GLU A 112 5.57 -2.45 -2.98
N ALA A 113 4.23 -2.57 -2.91
CA ALA A 113 3.38 -1.53 -2.34
C ALA A 113 3.75 -1.20 -0.88
N HIS A 114 4.07 -2.23 -0.08
CA HIS A 114 4.57 -2.07 1.28
C HIS A 114 5.94 -1.37 1.29
N GLY A 115 6.88 -1.77 0.41
CA GLY A 115 8.20 -1.17 0.31
C GLY A 115 8.15 0.32 -0.04
N LEU A 116 7.26 0.73 -0.94
CA LEU A 116 7.06 2.14 -1.30
C LEU A 116 6.53 2.97 -0.11
N LEU A 117 5.59 2.43 0.66
CA LEU A 117 5.13 3.09 1.88
C LEU A 117 6.24 3.17 2.94
N LEU A 118 6.99 2.08 3.12
CA LEU A 118 8.09 2.03 4.08
C LEU A 118 9.15 3.09 3.75
N ALA A 119 9.51 3.28 2.49
CA ALA A 119 10.47 4.29 2.06
C ALA A 119 10.02 5.72 2.42
N VAL A 120 8.72 6.05 2.27
CA VAL A 120 8.18 7.34 2.71
C VAL A 120 8.29 7.50 4.23
N LEU A 121 7.96 6.45 4.99
CA LEU A 121 8.02 6.47 6.46
C LEU A 121 9.46 6.55 6.98
N GLU A 122 10.42 5.94 6.30
CA GLU A 122 11.86 6.09 6.61
C GLU A 122 12.33 7.54 6.40
N ARG A 123 11.84 8.21 5.36
CA ARG A 123 12.08 9.65 5.18
C ARG A 123 11.44 10.48 6.29
N CYS A 124 10.21 10.15 6.72
CA CYS A 124 9.58 10.79 7.87
C CYS A 124 10.42 10.60 9.14
N ALA A 125 10.93 9.39 9.38
CA ALA A 125 11.80 9.10 10.52
C ALA A 125 13.10 9.89 10.47
N ALA A 126 13.78 9.91 9.31
CA ALA A 126 15.01 10.67 9.09
C ALA A 126 14.81 12.18 9.29
N ALA A 127 13.61 12.69 9.00
CA ALA A 127 13.22 14.07 9.25
C ALA A 127 12.84 14.36 10.72
N GLY A 128 12.88 13.34 11.63
CA GLY A 128 12.45 13.49 13.02
C GLY A 128 10.94 13.62 13.19
N ARG A 129 10.17 13.15 12.20
CA ARG A 129 8.71 13.29 12.14
C ARG A 129 7.96 12.00 12.46
N LEU A 130 8.63 10.98 12.98
CA LEU A 130 8.03 9.69 13.32
C LEU A 130 8.34 9.31 14.76
N LYS A 131 7.31 8.96 15.54
CA LYS A 131 7.42 8.57 16.95
C LYS A 131 7.31 7.07 17.20
N VAL A 132 7.14 6.28 16.14
CA VAL A 132 7.17 4.81 16.17
C VAL A 132 8.07 4.30 15.05
N PRO A 133 8.64 3.08 15.15
CA PRO A 133 9.48 2.52 14.09
C PRO A 133 8.75 2.47 12.74
N PRO A 134 9.44 2.79 11.61
CA PRO A 134 8.83 2.78 10.29
C PRO A 134 8.04 1.52 9.92
N PRO A 135 8.52 0.28 10.26
CA PRO A 135 7.74 -0.93 9.97
C PRO A 135 6.40 -1.00 10.72
N LEU A 136 6.36 -0.55 11.99
CA LEU A 136 5.12 -0.49 12.77
C LEU A 136 4.17 0.58 12.22
N ALA A 137 4.69 1.76 11.88
CA ALA A 137 3.91 2.80 11.22
C ALA A 137 3.29 2.32 9.90
N ALA A 138 4.06 1.57 9.08
CA ALA A 138 3.56 0.99 7.84
C ALA A 138 2.39 0.03 8.07
N GLN A 139 2.47 -0.84 9.08
CA GLN A 139 1.38 -1.75 9.44
C GLN A 139 0.12 -0.98 9.86
N MET A 140 0.26 0.05 10.71
CA MET A 140 -0.86 0.87 11.18
C MET A 140 -1.53 1.62 10.02
N VAL A 141 -0.73 2.26 9.17
CA VAL A 141 -1.22 3.03 8.02
C VAL A 141 -1.90 2.12 6.99
N MET A 142 -1.26 0.98 6.63
CA MET A 142 -1.85 0.05 5.66
C MET A 142 -3.16 -0.55 6.14
N ALA A 143 -3.21 -1.03 7.38
CA ALA A 143 -4.41 -1.65 7.94
C ALA A 143 -5.60 -0.66 7.95
N ALA A 144 -5.36 0.58 8.38
CA ALA A 144 -6.39 1.59 8.43
C ALA A 144 -6.82 2.06 7.04
N ASN A 145 -5.86 2.33 6.14
CA ASN A 145 -6.16 2.79 4.78
C ASN A 145 -6.95 1.75 3.98
N ALA A 146 -6.53 0.48 4.02
CA ALA A 146 -7.26 -0.62 3.39
C ALA A 146 -8.67 -0.79 3.98
N GLY A 147 -8.81 -0.68 5.31
CA GLY A 147 -10.09 -0.71 5.99
C GLY A 147 -11.03 0.42 5.57
N VAL A 148 -10.53 1.64 5.47
CA VAL A 148 -11.29 2.81 4.96
C VAL A 148 -11.74 2.56 3.53
N ALA A 149 -10.82 2.19 2.64
CA ALA A 149 -11.11 1.96 1.23
C ALA A 149 -12.16 0.86 1.04
N LEU A 150 -12.00 -0.30 1.70
CA LEU A 150 -12.97 -1.39 1.66
C LEU A 150 -14.34 -0.97 2.20
N SER A 151 -14.38 -0.23 3.31
CA SER A 151 -15.64 0.27 3.90
C SER A 151 -16.40 1.15 2.92
N MET A 152 -15.72 2.11 2.29
CA MET A 152 -16.33 3.05 1.34
C MET A 152 -16.86 2.36 0.08
N ILE A 153 -16.21 1.31 -0.42
CA ILE A 153 -16.62 0.63 -1.66
C ILE A 153 -17.60 -0.53 -1.44
N THR A 154 -17.63 -1.12 -0.23
CA THR A 154 -18.52 -2.26 0.04
C THR A 154 -19.84 -1.88 0.68
N ARG A 155 -19.88 -0.78 1.41
CA ARG A 155 -21.06 -0.30 2.14
C ARG A 155 -21.17 1.22 2.12
N PRO A 156 -21.19 1.86 0.93
CA PRO A 156 -21.14 3.31 0.81
C PRO A 156 -22.27 4.03 1.60
N GLU A 157 -23.41 3.38 1.77
CA GLU A 157 -24.55 3.88 2.52
C GLU A 157 -24.28 4.07 4.03
N LEU A 158 -23.30 3.33 4.58
CA LEU A 158 -22.88 3.46 5.98
C LEU A 158 -21.78 4.51 6.17
N TYR A 159 -21.16 4.96 5.10
CA TYR A 159 -20.05 5.92 5.13
C TYR A 159 -20.31 7.13 4.22
N PRO A 160 -21.44 7.89 4.44
CA PRO A 160 -21.85 8.98 3.55
C PRO A 160 -21.04 10.26 3.73
N ASP A 161 -20.24 10.39 4.80
CA ASP A 161 -19.41 11.58 5.03
C ASP A 161 -18.25 11.63 4.03
N PRO A 162 -18.18 12.63 3.12
CA PRO A 162 -17.08 12.76 2.17
C PRO A 162 -15.73 13.01 2.86
N GLY A 163 -15.74 13.51 4.10
CA GLY A 163 -14.54 13.72 4.92
C GLY A 163 -14.09 12.48 5.71
N PHE A 164 -14.81 11.35 5.62
CA PHE A 164 -14.53 10.16 6.43
C PHE A 164 -13.08 9.70 6.30
N SER A 165 -12.60 9.51 5.07
CA SER A 165 -11.22 9.07 4.80
C SER A 165 -10.18 9.99 5.42
N VAL A 166 -10.36 11.32 5.25
CA VAL A 166 -9.44 12.33 5.79
C VAL A 166 -9.41 12.29 7.32
N ARG A 167 -10.57 12.15 7.97
CA ARG A 167 -10.64 12.09 9.45
C ARG A 167 -9.92 10.86 9.99
N VAL A 168 -10.13 9.68 9.37
CA VAL A 168 -9.44 8.47 9.80
C VAL A 168 -7.94 8.59 9.52
N ARG A 169 -7.55 9.12 8.35
CA ARG A 169 -6.15 9.41 8.03
C ARG A 169 -5.47 10.23 9.12
N GLU A 170 -6.02 11.41 9.44
CA GLU A 170 -5.40 12.30 10.43
C GLU A 170 -5.38 11.66 11.82
N SER A 171 -6.41 10.90 12.19
CA SER A 171 -6.43 10.15 13.45
C SER A 171 -5.30 9.11 13.52
N VAL A 172 -5.08 8.34 12.45
CA VAL A 172 -3.98 7.35 12.37
C VAL A 172 -2.63 8.05 12.35
N LEU A 173 -2.49 9.08 11.52
CA LEU A 173 -1.24 9.83 11.40
C LEU A 173 -0.86 10.53 12.71
N SER A 174 -1.81 11.04 13.48
CA SER A 174 -1.53 11.58 14.83
C SER A 174 -0.96 10.52 15.79
N GLY A 175 -1.29 9.25 15.56
CA GLY A 175 -0.74 8.12 16.32
C GLY A 175 0.72 7.76 15.97
N VAL A 176 1.17 8.06 14.74
CA VAL A 176 2.50 7.66 14.26
C VAL A 176 3.46 8.84 14.05
N LEU A 177 2.93 10.03 13.72
CA LEU A 177 3.75 11.21 13.48
C LEU A 177 4.05 11.98 14.77
N ALA A 178 5.28 12.46 14.87
CA ALA A 178 5.67 13.47 15.85
C ALA A 178 5.24 14.86 15.38
N ASP A 179 5.03 15.76 16.34
CA ASP A 179 4.79 17.18 16.07
C ASP A 179 5.93 17.80 15.27
N ALA A 180 5.67 18.93 14.62
CA ALA A 180 6.68 19.62 13.81
C ALA A 180 7.90 20.08 14.63
N SER A 181 7.70 20.28 15.93
CA SER A 181 8.75 20.58 16.91
C SER A 181 8.54 19.62 18.09
N PRO A 182 9.11 18.41 18.04
CA PRO A 182 9.01 17.47 19.15
C PRO A 182 9.62 18.09 20.40
N GLU A 183 8.99 17.85 21.55
CA GLU A 183 9.54 18.29 22.85
C GLU A 183 10.97 17.78 23.03
N PRO A 184 11.89 18.63 23.51
CA PRO A 184 13.24 18.19 23.85
C PRO A 184 13.19 17.02 24.84
N GLY A 185 13.67 15.84 24.42
CA GLY A 185 13.71 14.65 25.28
C GLY A 185 12.66 13.58 24.94
N ASP A 186 11.86 13.72 23.87
CA ASP A 186 11.06 12.59 23.37
C ASP A 186 12.00 11.47 22.90
N LEU A 187 12.17 10.49 23.80
CA LEU A 187 13.09 9.38 23.61
C LEU A 187 12.71 8.53 22.39
N ALA A 188 11.40 8.32 22.15
CA ALA A 188 10.92 7.51 21.05
C ALA A 188 11.22 8.18 19.70
N VAL A 189 10.95 9.48 19.57
CA VAL A 189 11.28 10.25 18.36
C VAL A 189 12.79 10.30 18.14
N THR A 190 13.58 10.56 19.19
CA THR A 190 15.04 10.63 19.11
C THR A 190 15.63 9.29 18.67
N ALA A 191 15.18 8.18 19.26
CA ALA A 191 15.65 6.84 18.94
C ALA A 191 15.27 6.45 17.49
N THR A 192 14.04 6.73 17.08
CA THR A 192 13.56 6.48 15.70
C THR A 192 14.37 7.28 14.68
N THR A 193 14.61 8.56 14.97
CA THR A 193 15.37 9.45 14.08
C THR A 193 16.83 9.00 13.98
N LEU A 194 17.46 8.65 15.10
CA LEU A 194 18.84 8.17 15.10
C LEU A 194 18.96 6.85 14.33
N ALA A 195 18.04 5.90 14.55
CA ALA A 195 18.02 4.63 13.82
C ALA A 195 17.91 4.84 12.29
N ALA A 196 17.06 5.78 11.85
CA ALA A 196 16.87 6.09 10.42
C ALA A 196 18.07 6.81 9.79
N ARG A 197 18.83 7.58 10.58
CA ARG A 197 20.03 8.31 10.11
C ARG A 197 21.33 7.53 10.28
N LEU A 198 21.32 6.45 11.06
CA LEU A 198 22.52 5.65 11.29
C LEU A 198 22.90 4.92 9.99
N PRO A 199 24.10 5.15 9.39
CA PRO A 199 24.53 4.44 8.20
C PRO A 199 24.75 2.93 8.52
N GLU A 200 24.76 2.10 7.49
CA GLU A 200 25.03 0.65 7.67
C GLU A 200 26.41 0.38 8.26
N THR A 201 27.36 1.26 7.96
CA THR A 201 28.73 1.23 8.52
C THR A 201 29.12 2.63 8.96
N VAL A 202 29.79 2.73 10.11
CA VAL A 202 30.41 3.97 10.64
C VAL A 202 31.94 3.73 10.65
N PRO A 203 32.65 3.98 9.54
CA PRO A 203 34.07 3.62 9.42
C PRO A 203 34.92 4.31 10.49
N GLY A 204 35.73 3.52 11.20
CA GLY A 204 36.66 4.00 12.22
C GLY A 204 36.05 4.25 13.61
N GLU A 205 34.71 4.26 13.74
CA GLU A 205 34.02 4.55 14.99
C GLU A 205 33.35 3.30 15.59
N LEU A 206 32.55 2.58 14.76
CA LEU A 206 31.80 1.40 15.18
C LEU A 206 32.03 0.24 14.20
N THR A 207 32.14 -0.96 14.73
CA THR A 207 32.10 -2.20 13.95
C THR A 207 30.67 -2.48 13.44
N ALA A 208 30.53 -3.29 12.41
CA ALA A 208 29.22 -3.70 11.90
C ALA A 208 28.36 -4.40 12.97
N ALA A 209 28.99 -5.15 13.89
CA ALA A 209 28.28 -5.79 15.01
C ALA A 209 27.76 -4.75 16.00
N GLU A 210 28.53 -3.73 16.33
CA GLU A 210 28.11 -2.64 17.22
C GLU A 210 26.98 -1.80 16.60
N VAL A 211 27.03 -1.52 15.29
CA VAL A 211 25.94 -0.86 14.57
C VAL A 211 24.65 -1.70 14.65
N THR A 212 24.75 -3.01 14.46
CA THR A 212 23.59 -3.93 14.57
C THR A 212 22.98 -3.88 15.97
N VAL A 213 23.80 -4.00 17.02
CA VAL A 213 23.34 -3.95 18.41
C VAL A 213 22.73 -2.58 18.75
N LEU A 214 23.36 -1.49 18.30
CA LEU A 214 22.85 -0.14 18.50
C LEU A 214 21.46 0.02 17.85
N ARG A 215 21.26 -0.47 16.63
CA ARG A 215 19.95 -0.44 15.97
C ARG A 215 18.89 -1.21 16.76
N GLU A 216 19.21 -2.39 17.29
CA GLU A 216 18.28 -3.13 18.14
C GLU A 216 17.88 -2.34 19.40
N TRP A 217 18.83 -1.68 20.04
CA TRP A 217 18.52 -0.85 21.21
C TRP A 217 17.66 0.34 20.85
N LEU A 218 17.94 1.02 19.76
CA LEU A 218 17.14 2.14 19.28
C LEU A 218 15.70 1.72 18.95
N VAL A 219 15.51 0.55 18.33
CA VAL A 219 14.16 0.01 18.11
C VAL A 219 13.44 -0.26 19.42
N ARG A 220 14.11 -0.82 20.44
CA ARG A 220 13.50 -1.04 21.76
C ARG A 220 13.15 0.28 22.45
N LEU A 221 14.02 1.27 22.37
CA LEU A 221 13.77 2.60 22.93
C LEU A 221 12.62 3.33 22.25
N SER A 222 12.48 3.18 20.92
CA SER A 222 11.40 3.80 20.15
C SER A 222 10.02 3.18 20.41
N LEU A 223 9.96 1.97 20.96
CA LEU A 223 8.72 1.32 21.39
C LEU A 223 8.35 1.62 22.84
N HIS A 224 9.22 2.34 23.57
CA HIS A 224 8.99 2.67 24.97
C HIS A 224 8.02 3.85 25.07
N SER A 225 6.73 3.56 25.21
CA SER A 225 5.73 4.57 25.56
C SER A 225 6.03 5.04 27.00
N GLY A 226 6.52 6.27 27.15
CA GLY A 226 6.62 6.89 28.47
C GLY A 226 5.27 6.81 29.19
N ARG A 227 5.25 6.16 30.35
CA ARG A 227 4.09 6.14 31.24
C ARG A 227 4.00 7.46 31.97
#